data_e6b2c1774768d05f53fc4ea0350df5bf
#
_entry.id   e6b2c1774768d05f53fc4ea0350df5bf
#
_cell.length_a   1.000
_cell.length_b   1.000
_cell.length_c   1.000
_cell.angle_alpha   90.00
_cell.angle_beta   90.00
_cell.angle_gamma   90.00
#
_symmetry.space_group_name_H-M   'P 1'
#
loop_
_entity.id
_entity.type
_entity.pdbx_description
1 polymer ?
#
loop_
_entity_poly.entity_id
_entity_poly.type
_entity_poly.pdbx_seq_one_letter_code
_entity_poly.pdbx_strand_id
1 'polypeptide(L)'
;MYISPLLADGRESQCHSEVWYGWIDGAVVINTAPTTWKSRALATGRNRARIWVGDHGRVKQMIGTNDAFRSAPHFDAKVESVKGGEPLLDKLLAVYGKKYPREIANWRDKMREGYHSGARLLLRYTPV
;
A
#
# COMPACT_ATOMS: atom_id res chain seq x y z
N MET A 1 6.85 1.31 -4.45
CA MET A 1 6.64 -0.03 -3.87
C MET A 1 5.57 -0.76 -4.68
N TYR A 2 5.81 -2.01 -5.02
CA TYR A 2 4.80 -2.91 -5.58
C TYR A 2 4.27 -3.85 -4.52
N ILE A 3 3.01 -4.22 -4.65
CA ILE A 3 2.31 -5.06 -3.69
C ILE A 3 1.40 -6.04 -4.42
N SER A 4 1.39 -7.28 -3.96
CA SER A 4 0.51 -8.34 -4.47
C SER A 4 -0.08 -9.14 -3.31
N PRO A 5 -1.42 -9.25 -3.18
CA PRO A 5 -2.01 -10.16 -2.22
C PRO A 5 -1.62 -11.61 -2.55
N LEU A 6 -1.40 -12.41 -1.52
CA LEU A 6 -1.12 -13.83 -1.70
C LEU A 6 -2.41 -14.64 -1.71
N LEU A 7 -2.41 -15.71 -2.49
CA LEU A 7 -3.48 -16.70 -2.50
C LEU A 7 -3.46 -17.50 -1.20
N ALA A 8 -4.52 -18.27 -0.95
CA ALA A 8 -4.64 -19.06 0.26
C ALA A 8 -3.51 -20.08 0.44
N ASP A 9 -2.93 -20.57 -0.67
CA ASP A 9 -1.79 -21.51 -0.66
C ASP A 9 -0.42 -20.82 -0.57
N GLY A 10 -0.40 -19.50 -0.38
CA GLY A 10 0.82 -18.71 -0.27
C GLY A 10 1.43 -18.29 -1.60
N ARG A 11 0.87 -18.70 -2.73
CA ARG A 11 1.34 -18.25 -4.04
C ARG A 11 0.94 -16.81 -4.29
N GLU A 12 1.73 -16.13 -5.11
CA GLU A 12 1.46 -14.78 -5.56
C GLU A 12 0.19 -14.74 -6.41
N SER A 13 -0.69 -13.78 -6.15
CA SER A 13 -1.85 -13.55 -7.02
C SER A 13 -1.39 -12.88 -8.31
N GLN A 14 -2.30 -12.83 -9.30
CA GLN A 14 -2.03 -12.09 -10.54
C GLN A 14 -2.23 -10.59 -10.39
N CYS A 15 -2.77 -10.15 -9.26
CA CYS A 15 -3.01 -8.73 -8.97
C CYS A 15 -1.78 -8.12 -8.33
N HIS A 16 -1.25 -7.07 -8.94
CA HIS A 16 -0.16 -6.28 -8.38
C HIS A 16 -0.28 -4.83 -8.85
N SER A 17 0.21 -3.90 -8.03
CA SER A 17 0.25 -2.49 -8.39
C SER A 17 1.33 -1.74 -7.63
N GLU A 18 1.76 -0.63 -8.19
CA GLU A 18 2.61 0.33 -7.48
C GLU A 18 1.74 1.25 -6.62
N VAL A 19 2.16 1.50 -5.38
CA VAL A 19 1.40 2.33 -4.44
C VAL A 19 2.33 3.26 -3.67
N TRP A 20 1.77 4.38 -3.21
CA TRP A 20 2.40 5.23 -2.22
C TRP A 20 2.37 4.55 -0.86
N TYR A 21 3.47 4.63 -0.14
CA TYR A 21 3.58 3.97 1.16
C TYR A 21 4.41 4.80 2.14
N GLY A 22 4.21 4.52 3.42
CA GLY A 22 5.09 4.95 4.49
C GLY A 22 5.59 3.76 5.28
N TRP A 23 6.86 3.78 5.67
CA TRP A 23 7.41 2.81 6.60
C TRP A 23 7.30 3.40 7.99
N ILE A 24 6.37 2.89 8.80
CA ILE A 24 6.01 3.49 10.10
C ILE A 24 5.95 2.39 11.16
N ASP A 25 6.71 2.58 12.24
CA ASP A 25 6.70 1.67 13.40
C ASP A 25 6.90 0.19 13.00
N GLY A 26 7.83 -0.05 12.06
CA GLY A 26 8.19 -1.40 11.62
C GLY A 26 7.22 -2.04 10.65
N ALA A 27 6.31 -1.29 10.06
CA ALA A 27 5.34 -1.78 9.10
C ALA A 27 5.18 -0.83 7.92
N VAL A 28 4.74 -1.37 6.80
CA VAL A 28 4.34 -0.59 5.63
C VAL A 28 2.87 -0.18 5.80
N VAL A 29 2.59 1.11 5.63
CA VAL A 29 1.24 1.66 5.75
C VAL A 29 0.85 2.33 4.44
N ILE A 30 -0.37 2.06 3.99
CA ILE A 30 -0.95 2.70 2.79
C ILE A 30 -2.35 3.21 3.08
N ASN A 31 -2.78 4.19 2.30
CA ASN A 31 -4.15 4.69 2.28
C ASN A 31 -4.78 4.32 0.93
N THR A 32 -5.88 3.59 0.93
CA THR A 32 -6.50 3.07 -0.29
C THR A 32 -8.02 3.02 -0.18
N ALA A 33 -8.70 2.94 -1.34
CA ALA A 33 -10.15 2.80 -1.38
C ALA A 33 -10.57 1.36 -1.05
N PRO A 34 -11.75 1.14 -0.43
CA PRO A 34 -12.23 -0.21 -0.13
C PRO A 34 -12.57 -1.03 -1.37
N THR A 35 -12.74 -0.40 -2.51
CA THR A 35 -13.05 -1.06 -3.79
C THR A 35 -11.84 -1.63 -4.51
N THR A 36 -10.62 -1.33 -4.05
CA THR A 36 -9.41 -1.89 -4.68
C THR A 36 -9.30 -3.38 -4.40
N TRP A 37 -8.61 -4.11 -5.29
CA TRP A 37 -8.44 -5.55 -5.10
C TRP A 37 -7.63 -5.87 -3.82
N LYS A 38 -6.74 -4.97 -3.38
CA LYS A 38 -6.02 -5.09 -2.11
C LYS A 38 -6.99 -5.17 -0.91
N SER A 39 -7.95 -4.25 -0.89
CA SER A 39 -8.95 -4.18 0.16
C SER A 39 -9.93 -5.35 0.08
N ARG A 40 -10.35 -5.71 -1.14
CA ARG A 40 -11.26 -6.85 -1.35
C ARG A 40 -10.62 -8.17 -0.96
N ALA A 41 -9.33 -8.36 -1.25
CA ALA A 41 -8.61 -9.56 -0.83
C ALA A 41 -8.60 -9.70 0.70
N LEU A 42 -8.35 -8.60 1.42
CA LEU A 42 -8.39 -8.61 2.88
C LEU A 42 -9.80 -8.91 3.40
N ALA A 43 -10.83 -8.31 2.81
CA ALA A 43 -12.22 -8.54 3.20
C ALA A 43 -12.66 -10.00 3.01
N THR A 44 -12.04 -10.73 2.06
CA THR A 44 -12.32 -12.15 1.82
C THR A 44 -11.42 -13.09 2.63
N GLY A 45 -10.64 -12.56 3.58
CA GLY A 45 -9.79 -13.35 4.47
C GLY A 45 -8.36 -13.57 3.99
N ARG A 46 -7.98 -13.01 2.86
CA ARG A 46 -6.60 -13.07 2.35
C ARG A 46 -5.78 -11.96 3.00
N ASN A 47 -5.16 -12.27 4.12
CA ASN A 47 -4.49 -11.30 4.97
C ASN A 47 -2.97 -11.33 4.83
N ARG A 48 -2.44 -11.83 3.72
CA ARG A 48 -1.01 -11.83 3.42
C ARG A 48 -0.75 -11.21 2.06
N ALA A 49 0.41 -10.56 1.95
CA ALA A 49 0.84 -9.93 0.71
C ALA A 49 2.34 -10.05 0.55
N ARG A 50 2.81 -10.00 -0.70
CA ARG A 50 4.22 -9.85 -1.02
C ARG A 50 4.49 -8.42 -1.45
N ILE A 51 5.56 -7.84 -0.91
CA ILE A 51 5.91 -6.45 -1.13
C ILE A 51 7.31 -6.38 -1.71
N TRP A 52 7.44 -5.69 -2.84
CA TRP A 52 8.72 -5.39 -3.47
C TRP A 52 9.09 -3.94 -3.16
N VAL A 53 10.23 -3.77 -2.51
CA VAL A 53 10.68 -2.48 -1.99
C VAL A 53 11.36 -1.67 -3.11
N GLY A 54 11.21 -0.36 -3.06
CA GLY A 54 11.86 0.56 -3.97
C GLY A 54 10.86 1.40 -4.77
N ASP A 55 11.38 2.42 -5.42
CA ASP A 55 10.61 3.25 -6.34
C ASP A 55 10.91 2.80 -7.77
N HIS A 56 9.93 2.19 -8.41
CA HIS A 56 10.07 1.64 -9.75
C HIS A 56 9.69 2.64 -10.85
N GLY A 57 8.96 3.71 -10.50
CA GLY A 57 8.64 4.82 -11.37
C GLY A 57 7.97 4.47 -12.70
N ARG A 58 7.29 5.44 -13.29
CA ARG A 58 6.61 5.23 -14.59
C ARG A 58 7.58 5.00 -15.74
N VAL A 59 8.76 5.62 -15.69
CA VAL A 59 9.75 5.50 -16.76
C VAL A 59 10.24 4.05 -16.88
N LYS A 60 10.48 3.38 -15.75
CA LYS A 60 10.89 1.97 -15.75
C LYS A 60 9.77 1.07 -16.27
N GLN A 61 8.52 1.38 -15.97
CA GLN A 61 7.37 0.64 -16.47
C GLN A 61 7.20 0.81 -17.99
N MET A 62 7.52 1.97 -18.53
CA MET A 62 7.42 2.24 -19.96
C MET A 62 8.54 1.58 -20.78
N ILE A 63 9.74 1.44 -20.21
CA ILE A 63 10.91 0.90 -20.91
C ILE A 63 11.09 -0.59 -20.66
N GLY A 64 10.70 -1.05 -19.47
CA GLY A 64 10.83 -2.45 -19.07
C GLY A 64 9.56 -3.24 -19.28
N THR A 65 9.63 -4.53 -18.96
CA THR A 65 8.44 -5.37 -18.84
C THR A 65 7.68 -4.98 -17.58
N ASN A 66 6.37 -5.33 -17.51
CA ASN A 66 5.55 -5.11 -16.33
C ASN A 66 6.08 -5.86 -15.09
N ASP A 67 7.06 -6.75 -15.26
CA ASP A 67 7.64 -7.57 -14.20
C ASP A 67 9.02 -7.08 -13.73
N ALA A 68 9.47 -5.91 -14.17
CA ALA A 68 10.79 -5.37 -13.80
C ALA A 68 10.95 -5.22 -12.27
N PHE A 69 9.88 -4.95 -11.53
CA PHE A 69 9.91 -4.83 -10.08
C PHE A 69 10.29 -6.15 -9.37
N ARG A 70 10.10 -7.30 -10.01
CA ARG A 70 10.36 -8.62 -9.42
C ARG A 70 11.82 -8.86 -9.09
N SER A 71 12.73 -8.10 -9.70
CA SER A 71 14.16 -8.15 -9.38
C SER A 71 14.53 -7.38 -8.12
N ALA A 72 13.61 -6.57 -7.59
CA ALA A 72 13.85 -5.80 -6.37
C ALA A 72 13.75 -6.69 -5.12
N PRO A 73 14.37 -6.27 -4.01
CA PRO A 73 14.19 -6.95 -2.73
C PRO A 73 12.71 -7.03 -2.36
N HIS A 74 12.29 -8.14 -1.78
CA HIS A 74 10.91 -8.33 -1.37
C HIS A 74 10.80 -9.01 -0.01
N PHE A 75 9.64 -8.91 0.60
CA PHE A 75 9.28 -9.63 1.82
C PHE A 75 7.77 -9.92 1.83
N ASP A 76 7.39 -10.91 2.61
CA ASP A 76 5.98 -11.21 2.84
C ASP A 76 5.52 -10.52 4.13
N ALA A 77 4.26 -10.10 4.14
CA ALA A 77 3.68 -9.35 5.24
C ALA A 77 2.26 -9.82 5.56
N LYS A 78 1.89 -9.65 6.82
CA LYS A 78 0.51 -9.80 7.28
C LYS A 78 -0.19 -8.46 7.15
N VAL A 79 -1.44 -8.48 6.66
CA VAL A 79 -2.22 -7.28 6.37
C VAL A 79 -3.34 -7.12 7.37
N GLU A 80 -3.57 -5.89 7.82
CA GLU A 80 -4.74 -5.55 8.63
C GLU A 80 -5.27 -4.16 8.24
N SER A 81 -6.58 -3.98 8.40
CA SER A 81 -7.22 -2.68 8.29
C SER A 81 -7.19 -2.02 9.66
N VAL A 82 -6.64 -0.81 9.74
CA VAL A 82 -6.50 -0.07 11.00
C VAL A 82 -7.70 0.85 11.18
N LYS A 83 -8.49 0.60 12.23
CA LYS A 83 -9.61 1.44 12.63
C LYS A 83 -9.20 2.31 13.81
N GLY A 84 -9.74 3.53 13.89
CA GLY A 84 -9.37 4.48 14.94
C GLY A 84 -7.90 4.88 14.86
N GLY A 85 -7.31 4.84 13.68
CA GLY A 85 -5.89 5.07 13.46
C GLY A 85 -5.52 6.48 13.02
N GLU A 86 -6.24 7.49 13.48
CA GLU A 86 -5.94 8.88 13.14
C GLU A 86 -4.49 9.26 13.41
N PRO A 87 -3.85 8.87 14.53
CA PRO A 87 -2.43 9.15 14.74
C PRO A 87 -1.53 8.49 13.70
N LEU A 88 -1.88 7.28 13.26
CA LEU A 88 -1.14 6.58 12.20
C LEU A 88 -1.33 7.25 10.86
N LEU A 89 -2.55 7.68 10.57
CA LEU A 89 -2.85 8.45 9.34
C LEU A 89 -2.05 9.75 9.30
N ASP A 90 -1.96 10.47 10.41
CA ASP A 90 -1.19 11.70 10.49
C ASP A 90 0.31 11.46 10.22
N LYS A 91 0.86 10.37 10.76
CA LYS A 91 2.24 9.96 10.47
C LYS A 91 2.43 9.64 8.98
N LEU A 92 1.47 8.94 8.38
CA LEU A 92 1.51 8.60 6.96
C LEU A 92 1.46 9.84 6.08
N LEU A 93 0.58 10.79 6.38
CA LEU A 93 0.47 12.04 5.65
C LEU A 93 1.74 12.89 5.78
N ALA A 94 2.41 12.85 6.93
CA ALA A 94 3.69 13.51 7.12
C ALA A 94 4.78 12.88 6.23
N VAL A 95 4.80 11.55 6.12
CA VAL A 95 5.71 10.83 5.21
C VAL A 95 5.43 11.23 3.76
N TYR A 96 4.17 11.26 3.35
CA TYR A 96 3.79 11.67 2.00
C TYR A 96 4.16 13.12 1.71
N GLY A 97 4.06 14.00 2.71
CA GLY A 97 4.48 15.39 2.58
C GLY A 97 5.97 15.53 2.26
N LYS A 98 6.80 14.62 2.74
CA LYS A 98 8.24 14.58 2.43
C LYS A 98 8.54 13.92 1.10
N LYS A 99 7.87 12.81 0.78
CA LYS A 99 8.11 12.03 -0.44
C LYS A 99 7.45 12.64 -1.68
N TYR A 100 6.25 13.20 -1.52
CA TYR A 100 5.40 13.65 -2.62
C TYR A 100 4.85 15.04 -2.34
N PRO A 101 5.71 16.07 -2.15
CA PRO A 101 5.27 17.36 -1.63
C PRO A 101 4.28 18.11 -2.54
N ARG A 102 4.36 17.90 -3.84
CA ARG A 102 3.44 18.53 -4.80
C ARG A 102 2.11 17.81 -4.87
N GLU A 103 2.17 16.49 -4.96
CA GLU A 103 1.00 15.62 -5.14
C GLU A 103 0.15 15.58 -3.89
N ILE A 104 0.77 15.55 -2.71
CA ILE A 104 0.04 15.44 -1.44
C ILE A 104 -0.81 16.68 -1.14
N ALA A 105 -0.43 17.84 -1.67
CA ALA A 105 -1.21 19.05 -1.48
C ALA A 105 -2.65 18.90 -2.00
N ASN A 106 -2.84 18.08 -3.05
CA ASN A 106 -4.16 17.83 -3.64
C ASN A 106 -4.89 16.66 -2.97
N TRP A 107 -4.17 15.78 -2.25
CA TRP A 107 -4.74 14.52 -1.74
C TRP A 107 -4.90 14.50 -0.24
N ARG A 108 -4.20 15.35 0.52
CA ARG A 108 -4.17 15.30 1.99
C ARG A 108 -5.57 15.32 2.60
N ASP A 109 -6.38 16.30 2.24
CA ASP A 109 -7.72 16.46 2.79
C ASP A 109 -8.64 15.32 2.35
N LYS A 110 -8.52 14.89 1.09
CA LYS A 110 -9.30 13.77 0.55
C LYS A 110 -9.00 12.47 1.29
N MET A 111 -7.73 12.21 1.61
CA MET A 111 -7.32 11.03 2.36
C MET A 111 -7.85 11.07 3.79
N ARG A 112 -7.77 12.23 4.44
CA ARG A 112 -8.25 12.41 5.81
C ARG A 112 -9.77 12.28 5.90
N GLU A 113 -10.48 13.02 5.07
CA GLU A 113 -11.95 12.94 5.02
C GLU A 113 -12.43 11.56 4.61
N GLY A 114 -11.78 10.95 3.61
CA GLY A 114 -12.11 9.60 3.16
C GLY A 114 -11.93 8.55 4.25
N TYR A 115 -10.89 8.68 5.06
CA TYR A 115 -10.68 7.77 6.18
C TYR A 115 -11.81 7.90 7.22
N HIS A 116 -12.20 9.11 7.58
CA HIS A 116 -13.26 9.34 8.53
C HIS A 116 -14.62 8.88 8.02
N SER A 117 -14.92 9.05 6.74
CA SER A 117 -16.20 8.67 6.14
C SER A 117 -16.29 7.19 5.75
N GLY A 118 -15.17 6.46 5.79
CA GLY A 118 -15.12 5.08 5.31
C GLY A 118 -14.90 4.94 3.81
N ALA A 119 -14.76 6.04 3.09
CA ALA A 119 -14.46 6.01 1.65
C ALA A 119 -13.02 5.59 1.35
N ARG A 120 -12.14 5.59 2.35
CA ARG A 120 -10.76 5.13 2.25
C ARG A 120 -10.41 4.30 3.49
N LEU A 121 -9.49 3.36 3.30
CA LEU A 121 -8.99 2.49 4.35
C LEU A 121 -7.51 2.78 4.62
N LEU A 122 -7.10 2.52 5.84
CA LEU A 122 -5.70 2.53 6.24
C LEU A 122 -5.27 1.08 6.42
N LEU A 123 -4.39 0.58 5.57
CA LEU A 123 -3.90 -0.79 5.61
C LEU A 123 -2.48 -0.82 6.14
N ARG A 124 -2.22 -1.73 7.07
CA ARG A 124 -0.90 -1.94 7.66
C ARG A 124 -0.39 -3.32 7.30
N TYR A 125 0.82 -3.37 6.74
CA TYR A 125 1.50 -4.59 6.30
C TYR A 125 2.70 -4.81 7.21
N THR A 126 2.60 -5.78 8.10
CA THR A 126 3.65 -6.10 9.07
C THR A 126 4.47 -7.28 8.53
N PRO A 127 5.81 -7.17 8.40
CA PRO A 127 6.64 -8.27 7.92
C PRO A 127 6.48 -9.52 8.77
N VAL A 128 6.46 -10.66 8.12
CA VAL A 128 6.39 -11.97 8.78
C VAL A 128 7.67 -12.77 8.57
#